data_058583daba3207c01af10fc9f6d0d068
#
_entry.id   058583daba3207c01af10fc9f6d0d068
#
_cell.length_a   1.000
_cell.length_b   1.000
_cell.length_c   1.000
_cell.angle_alpha   90.00
_cell.angle_beta   90.00
_cell.angle_gamma   90.00
#
_symmetry.space_group_name_H-M   'P 1'
#
loop_
_entity.id
_entity.type
_entity.pdbx_description
1 polymer ?
#
loop_
_entity_poly.entity_id
_entity_poly.type
_entity_poly.pdbx_seq_one_letter_code
_entity_poly.pdbx_strand_id
1 'polypeptide(L)'
;TAVLPVFAAETPTVRGEIQSIAKPLPLSEEVIPAQIEKELKEEIKKVYGEERVEEIYSHIFQISLKAKKQRPEALKRDDLNRPSDWFKDEIIYMFYADQFGVYTTGKANTFKDTVAMLDYLKTLGVTPLYILPFADSPMADAGFDVKDPRNVRNDLGGMKEFQEFITAARNKGFKIKADLVLNHFSDQHEWFQKALKGDTEKLDYFVTREEMPEFTKYQDEKLGTVVEYKEPTGEISKRRLIFPEQTDSHYRKVTINNKDYYLYHTFYPFQLDINWENPEVLYYNLETIAYWANLGVDIFRMDAIPYLIKDKGTNAENQPKTHSIITILSDFLQATAPRSVIQAEACQMPNKILPYFGKERTYKEEILGEEKEITRTSEVQIAYHFPYMPAIWASLITEDNKYFWQAHRQTPDIPDSASWAIFLRVHDELTLEMCNKKIREIIYENLEPKGAEFRKGFGVSGRMANFLDNNPDRIGMAFSILMSMPGVPIIYYGDEIGIQNNFYNAKKFARLRELKQRNSSKNKAKMLSYFDSRDINRGA
;
A
#
# COMPACT_ATOMS: atom_id res chain seq x y z
N THR A 1 -17.85 -5.38 -30.91
CA THR A 1 -16.96 -6.51 -30.55
C THR A 1 -15.59 -6.24 -31.16
N ALA A 2 -14.79 -5.43 -30.50
CA ALA A 2 -13.40 -5.22 -30.84
C ALA A 2 -12.57 -6.16 -29.96
N VAL A 3 -12.01 -7.19 -30.58
CA VAL A 3 -11.05 -8.09 -29.96
C VAL A 3 -9.73 -7.32 -29.79
N LEU A 4 -9.29 -7.15 -28.57
CA LEU A 4 -7.95 -6.63 -28.29
C LEU A 4 -6.89 -7.64 -28.79
N PRO A 5 -5.83 -7.19 -29.45
CA PRO A 5 -4.76 -8.08 -29.89
C PRO A 5 -4.03 -8.67 -28.67
N VAL A 6 -3.86 -9.98 -28.69
CA VAL A 6 -3.01 -10.72 -27.75
C VAL A 6 -1.56 -10.33 -28.03
N PHE A 7 -0.97 -9.52 -27.16
CA PHE A 7 0.47 -9.29 -27.22
C PHE A 7 1.20 -10.49 -26.64
N ALA A 8 1.88 -11.22 -27.49
CA ALA A 8 2.93 -12.14 -27.07
C ALA A 8 4.06 -11.30 -26.45
N ALA A 9 4.14 -11.30 -25.13
CA ALA A 9 5.25 -10.70 -24.42
C ALA A 9 6.45 -11.65 -24.53
N GLU A 10 7.37 -11.33 -25.42
CA GLU A 10 8.74 -11.80 -25.29
C GLU A 10 9.30 -11.19 -23.98
N THR A 11 9.76 -12.04 -23.09
CA THR A 11 10.48 -11.66 -21.89
C THR A 11 11.74 -10.89 -22.29
N PRO A 12 11.87 -9.59 -22.00
CA PRO A 12 13.12 -8.89 -22.24
C PRO A 12 14.14 -9.36 -21.20
N THR A 13 15.11 -10.16 -21.61
CA THR A 13 16.38 -10.28 -20.91
C THR A 13 17.04 -8.92 -20.96
N VAL A 14 16.95 -8.17 -19.84
CA VAL A 14 17.68 -6.91 -19.69
C VAL A 14 19.17 -7.25 -19.48
N ARG A 15 19.89 -7.36 -20.58
CA ARG A 15 21.31 -7.09 -20.67
C ARG A 15 21.46 -5.87 -21.60
N GLY A 16 21.53 -4.69 -21.02
CA GLY A 16 21.87 -3.47 -21.69
C GLY A 16 22.82 -2.69 -20.79
N GLU A 17 24.09 -2.69 -21.16
CA GLU A 17 25.09 -1.77 -20.65
C GLU A 17 24.57 -0.33 -20.81
N ILE A 18 24.73 0.48 -19.76
CA ILE A 18 24.43 1.91 -19.78
C ILE A 18 25.42 2.55 -20.76
N GLN A 19 24.99 2.71 -22.00
CA GLN A 19 25.70 3.58 -22.95
C GLN A 19 25.40 5.03 -22.60
N SER A 20 26.45 5.83 -22.58
CA SER A 20 26.47 7.28 -22.36
C SER A 20 25.27 7.99 -22.97
N ILE A 21 24.60 8.77 -22.14
CA ILE A 21 23.41 9.56 -22.45
C ILE A 21 23.63 10.38 -23.72
N ALA A 22 22.89 10.04 -24.76
CA ALA A 22 22.79 10.85 -25.98
C ALA A 22 22.16 12.21 -25.64
N LYS A 23 22.64 13.27 -26.29
CA LYS A 23 22.10 14.63 -26.18
C LYS A 23 20.56 14.61 -26.21
N PRO A 24 19.89 15.42 -25.37
CA PRO A 24 18.44 15.50 -25.35
C PRO A 24 17.89 15.86 -26.74
N LEU A 25 16.92 15.09 -27.20
CA LEU A 25 16.14 15.37 -28.39
C LEU A 25 15.33 16.65 -28.18
N PRO A 26 15.09 17.47 -29.22
CA PRO A 26 14.28 18.67 -29.09
C PRO A 26 12.84 18.28 -28.66
N LEU A 27 12.38 18.89 -27.58
CA LEU A 27 11.07 18.71 -26.97
C LEU A 27 10.01 19.39 -27.85
N SER A 28 9.28 18.61 -28.66
CA SER A 28 8.16 19.11 -29.47
C SER A 28 6.79 18.61 -29.02
N GLU A 29 6.72 17.79 -27.95
CA GLU A 29 5.47 17.32 -27.34
C GLU A 29 5.50 17.64 -25.84
N GLU A 30 4.45 18.26 -25.32
CA GLU A 30 4.29 18.52 -23.90
C GLU A 30 3.97 17.18 -23.18
N VAL A 31 5.03 16.50 -22.73
CA VAL A 31 4.91 15.17 -22.09
C VAL A 31 4.40 15.30 -20.66
N ILE A 32 4.78 16.38 -19.97
CA ILE A 32 4.35 16.72 -18.61
C ILE A 32 3.76 18.13 -18.67
N PRO A 33 2.51 18.34 -18.20
CA PRO A 33 1.92 19.66 -18.16
C PRO A 33 2.80 20.67 -17.41
N ALA A 34 2.96 21.88 -17.94
CA ALA A 34 3.89 22.89 -17.40
C ALA A 34 3.69 23.21 -15.91
N GLN A 35 2.45 23.14 -15.44
CA GLN A 35 2.14 23.34 -14.02
C GLN A 35 2.66 22.18 -13.16
N ILE A 36 2.51 20.94 -13.63
CA ILE A 36 3.06 19.74 -12.97
C ILE A 36 4.59 19.75 -13.02
N GLU A 37 5.19 20.11 -14.17
CA GLU A 37 6.64 20.19 -14.29
C GLU A 37 7.25 21.10 -13.24
N LYS A 38 6.67 22.28 -13.05
CA LYS A 38 7.16 23.26 -12.07
C LYS A 38 7.15 22.68 -10.66
N GLU A 39 6.05 22.07 -10.24
CA GLU A 39 5.93 21.48 -8.91
C GLU A 39 6.88 20.28 -8.75
N LEU A 40 6.94 19.41 -9.74
CA LEU A 40 7.85 18.28 -9.78
C LEU A 40 9.32 18.68 -9.56
N LYS A 41 9.80 19.74 -10.24
CA LYS A 41 11.17 20.26 -10.06
C LYS A 41 11.40 20.82 -8.65
N GLU A 42 10.42 21.51 -8.07
CA GLU A 42 10.50 22.00 -6.69
C GLU A 42 10.58 20.83 -5.67
N GLU A 43 9.81 19.77 -5.87
CA GLU A 43 9.84 18.62 -4.97
C GLU A 43 11.12 17.78 -5.13
N ILE A 44 11.65 17.64 -6.36
CA ILE A 44 12.95 17.02 -6.62
C ILE A 44 14.05 17.78 -5.86
N LYS A 45 14.04 19.12 -5.92
CA LYS A 45 14.99 19.96 -5.20
C LYS A 45 14.99 19.71 -3.70
N LYS A 46 13.81 19.56 -3.08
CA LYS A 46 13.67 19.32 -1.62
C LYS A 46 14.26 17.98 -1.19
N VAL A 47 14.19 16.97 -2.03
CA VAL A 47 14.68 15.62 -1.69
C VAL A 47 16.14 15.43 -2.07
N TYR A 48 16.54 15.88 -3.27
CA TYR A 48 17.82 15.51 -3.90
C TYR A 48 18.81 16.66 -4.04
N GLY A 49 18.42 17.89 -3.70
CA GLY A 49 19.26 19.09 -3.85
C GLY A 49 19.11 19.79 -5.21
N GLU A 50 19.43 21.09 -5.22
CA GLU A 50 19.31 21.96 -6.42
C GLU A 50 20.12 21.46 -7.60
N GLU A 51 21.33 20.98 -7.33
CA GLU A 51 22.31 20.56 -8.34
C GLU A 51 21.88 19.31 -9.12
N ARG A 52 20.92 18.54 -8.61
CA ARG A 52 20.44 17.31 -9.24
C ARG A 52 19.08 17.45 -9.93
N VAL A 53 18.43 18.61 -9.85
CA VAL A 53 17.06 18.81 -10.35
C VAL A 53 16.95 18.45 -11.82
N GLU A 54 17.80 19.01 -12.68
CA GLU A 54 17.69 18.81 -14.14
C GLU A 54 18.06 17.38 -14.56
N GLU A 55 19.02 16.75 -13.89
CA GLU A 55 19.38 15.35 -14.12
C GLU A 55 18.18 14.44 -13.83
N ILE A 56 17.61 14.56 -12.62
CA ILE A 56 16.51 13.71 -12.16
C ILE A 56 15.24 13.98 -12.97
N TYR A 57 14.91 15.24 -13.20
CA TYR A 57 13.78 15.62 -14.05
C TYR A 57 13.91 15.03 -15.46
N SER A 58 15.09 15.08 -16.06
CA SER A 58 15.32 14.48 -17.39
C SER A 58 15.02 12.98 -17.41
N HIS A 59 15.41 12.24 -16.37
CA HIS A 59 15.09 10.82 -16.25
C HIS A 59 13.57 10.58 -16.09
N ILE A 60 12.91 11.33 -15.21
CA ILE A 60 11.45 11.26 -15.01
C ILE A 60 10.72 11.57 -16.32
N PHE A 61 11.16 12.58 -17.06
CA PHE A 61 10.62 12.93 -18.37
C PHE A 61 10.72 11.76 -19.36
N GLN A 62 11.88 11.09 -19.45
CA GLN A 62 12.05 9.94 -20.33
C GLN A 62 11.15 8.75 -19.94
N ILE A 63 11.02 8.48 -18.64
CA ILE A 63 10.10 7.46 -18.14
C ILE A 63 8.65 7.82 -18.50
N SER A 64 8.26 9.10 -18.32
CA SER A 64 6.92 9.61 -18.64
C SER A 64 6.61 9.50 -20.13
N LEU A 65 7.56 9.90 -20.99
CA LEU A 65 7.43 9.79 -22.45
C LEU A 65 7.22 8.33 -22.88
N LYS A 66 8.02 7.41 -22.32
CA LYS A 66 7.88 5.98 -22.58
C LYS A 66 6.53 5.46 -22.11
N ALA A 67 6.10 5.83 -20.89
CA ALA A 67 4.83 5.43 -20.31
C ALA A 67 3.64 5.89 -21.17
N LYS A 68 3.60 7.16 -21.57
CA LYS A 68 2.57 7.72 -22.46
C LYS A 68 2.50 7.02 -23.81
N LYS A 69 3.66 6.77 -24.45
CA LYS A 69 3.74 6.04 -25.73
C LYS A 69 3.22 4.62 -25.63
N GLN A 70 3.50 3.94 -24.52
CA GLN A 70 3.09 2.56 -24.28
C GLN A 70 1.66 2.43 -23.73
N ARG A 71 1.01 3.54 -23.33
CA ARG A 71 -0.33 3.49 -22.75
C ARG A 71 -1.35 3.03 -23.80
N PRO A 72 -2.12 1.95 -23.53
CA PRO A 72 -3.11 1.42 -24.45
C PRO A 72 -4.17 2.46 -24.81
N GLU A 73 -4.62 2.48 -26.06
CA GLU A 73 -5.60 3.45 -26.54
C GLU A 73 -6.93 3.38 -25.77
N ALA A 74 -7.37 2.17 -25.39
CA ALA A 74 -8.57 2.00 -24.56
C ALA A 74 -8.43 2.72 -23.19
N LEU A 75 -7.22 2.71 -22.58
CA LEU A 75 -6.97 3.42 -21.33
C LEU A 75 -6.86 4.94 -21.55
N LYS A 76 -6.31 5.39 -22.68
CA LYS A 76 -6.32 6.82 -23.05
C LYS A 76 -7.75 7.34 -23.24
N ARG A 77 -8.65 6.52 -23.78
CA ARG A 77 -10.09 6.86 -23.86
C ARG A 77 -10.74 6.95 -22.48
N ASP A 78 -10.38 6.06 -21.57
CA ASP A 78 -10.80 6.19 -20.17
C ASP A 78 -10.25 7.47 -19.55
N ASP A 79 -8.98 7.81 -19.81
CA ASP A 79 -8.36 9.05 -19.34
C ASP A 79 -9.11 10.30 -19.83
N LEU A 80 -9.58 10.29 -21.07
CA LEU A 80 -10.35 11.37 -21.67
C LEU A 80 -11.77 11.46 -21.09
N ASN A 81 -12.47 10.35 -20.95
CA ASN A 81 -13.91 10.32 -20.73
C ASN A 81 -14.33 10.32 -19.27
N ARG A 82 -13.52 9.81 -18.34
CA ARG A 82 -13.90 9.78 -16.92
C ARG A 82 -13.85 11.18 -16.29
N PRO A 83 -14.78 11.53 -15.38
CA PRO A 83 -14.65 12.72 -14.52
C PRO A 83 -13.37 12.67 -13.69
N SER A 84 -12.82 13.82 -13.31
CA SER A 84 -11.58 13.85 -12.49
C SER A 84 -11.77 13.26 -11.10
N ASP A 85 -12.98 13.31 -10.57
CA ASP A 85 -13.39 12.85 -9.24
C ASP A 85 -14.19 11.53 -9.26
N TRP A 86 -14.10 10.77 -10.35
CA TRP A 86 -14.86 9.53 -10.60
C TRP A 86 -14.87 8.54 -9.42
N PHE A 87 -13.82 8.53 -8.62
CA PHE A 87 -13.65 7.59 -7.51
C PHE A 87 -14.59 7.88 -6.33
N LYS A 88 -15.20 9.06 -6.25
CA LYS A 88 -16.08 9.44 -5.14
C LYS A 88 -17.40 8.68 -5.12
N ASP A 89 -17.87 8.26 -6.28
CA ASP A 89 -19.14 7.53 -6.45
C ASP A 89 -18.96 6.01 -6.40
N GLU A 90 -17.77 5.53 -5.99
CA GLU A 90 -17.44 4.12 -6.05
C GLU A 90 -17.67 3.41 -4.71
N ILE A 91 -17.95 2.10 -4.78
CA ILE A 91 -17.97 1.18 -3.65
C ILE A 91 -16.86 0.17 -3.87
N ILE A 92 -15.83 0.19 -3.03
CA ILE A 92 -14.64 -0.66 -3.17
C ILE A 92 -14.90 -2.02 -2.54
N TYR A 93 -14.61 -3.10 -3.27
CA TYR A 93 -14.63 -4.47 -2.75
C TYR A 93 -13.22 -5.02 -2.61
N MET A 94 -12.78 -5.29 -1.37
CA MET A 94 -11.43 -5.69 -1.01
C MET A 94 -11.36 -7.20 -0.80
N PHE A 95 -10.42 -7.90 -1.45
CA PHE A 95 -10.26 -9.34 -1.30
C PHE A 95 -8.84 -9.82 -1.59
N TYR A 96 -8.52 -11.01 -1.06
CA TYR A 96 -7.36 -11.81 -1.46
C TYR A 96 -7.76 -12.74 -2.60
N ALA A 97 -7.04 -12.72 -3.74
CA ALA A 97 -7.37 -13.55 -4.89
C ALA A 97 -7.29 -15.05 -4.60
N ASP A 98 -6.38 -15.48 -3.71
CA ASP A 98 -6.24 -16.87 -3.27
C ASP A 98 -7.30 -17.32 -2.24
N GLN A 99 -8.09 -16.38 -1.70
CA GLN A 99 -9.10 -16.66 -0.69
C GLN A 99 -10.53 -16.37 -1.18
N PHE A 100 -10.69 -15.69 -2.31
CA PHE A 100 -11.98 -15.28 -2.87
C PHE A 100 -12.38 -16.15 -4.06
N GLY A 101 -13.58 -16.72 -4.02
CA GLY A 101 -14.12 -17.56 -5.10
C GLY A 101 -14.84 -18.80 -4.60
N VAL A 102 -15.09 -19.74 -5.49
CA VAL A 102 -15.77 -21.00 -5.16
C VAL A 102 -14.74 -21.98 -4.62
N TYR A 103 -14.87 -22.32 -3.35
CA TYR A 103 -14.02 -23.32 -2.71
C TYR A 103 -14.37 -24.73 -3.22
N THR A 104 -13.63 -25.22 -4.18
CA THR A 104 -13.60 -26.63 -4.50
C THR A 104 -12.45 -27.28 -3.74
N THR A 105 -12.77 -27.94 -2.61
CA THR A 105 -11.91 -28.98 -1.98
C THR A 105 -10.46 -28.57 -1.69
N GLY A 106 -10.25 -27.51 -0.89
CA GLY A 106 -8.96 -27.28 -0.23
C GLY A 106 -7.82 -26.78 -1.10
N LYS A 107 -8.07 -26.36 -2.34
CA LYS A 107 -7.12 -25.63 -3.17
C LYS A 107 -7.34 -24.13 -3.02
N ALA A 108 -6.26 -23.35 -2.93
CA ALA A 108 -6.30 -21.91 -3.06
C ALA A 108 -6.85 -21.52 -4.45
N ASN A 109 -7.63 -20.43 -4.50
CA ASN A 109 -8.14 -19.91 -5.77
C ASN A 109 -7.02 -19.20 -6.56
N THR A 110 -7.28 -19.00 -7.83
CA THR A 110 -6.45 -18.21 -8.75
C THR A 110 -7.26 -17.07 -9.34
N PHE A 111 -6.64 -16.21 -10.16
CA PHE A 111 -7.36 -15.17 -10.90
C PHE A 111 -8.46 -15.72 -11.82
N LYS A 112 -8.32 -16.94 -12.32
CA LYS A 112 -9.36 -17.61 -13.08
C LYS A 112 -10.63 -17.87 -12.26
N ASP A 113 -10.48 -18.24 -10.98
CA ASP A 113 -11.61 -18.41 -10.09
C ASP A 113 -12.27 -17.05 -9.77
N THR A 114 -11.47 -15.98 -9.64
CA THR A 114 -11.99 -14.61 -9.48
C THR A 114 -12.81 -14.16 -10.69
N VAL A 115 -12.41 -14.52 -11.92
CA VAL A 115 -13.20 -14.24 -13.15
C VAL A 115 -14.61 -14.83 -13.04
N ALA A 116 -14.76 -16.03 -12.49
CA ALA A 116 -16.05 -16.67 -12.31
C ALA A 116 -16.98 -15.92 -11.31
N MET A 117 -16.41 -15.08 -10.44
CA MET A 117 -17.15 -14.28 -9.46
C MET A 117 -17.57 -12.89 -9.95
N LEU A 118 -17.15 -12.47 -11.15
CA LEU A 118 -17.41 -11.10 -11.64
C LEU A 118 -18.91 -10.78 -11.75
N ASP A 119 -19.76 -11.74 -12.11
CA ASP A 119 -21.21 -11.52 -12.19
C ASP A 119 -21.85 -11.33 -10.82
N TYR A 120 -21.39 -12.08 -9.82
CA TYR A 120 -21.77 -11.85 -8.41
C TYR A 120 -21.39 -10.43 -7.97
N LEU A 121 -20.15 -10.02 -8.18
CA LEU A 121 -19.66 -8.69 -7.82
C LEU A 121 -20.42 -7.58 -8.55
N LYS A 122 -20.80 -7.81 -9.81
CA LYS A 122 -21.62 -6.86 -10.57
C LYS A 122 -23.02 -6.72 -9.96
N THR A 123 -23.61 -7.84 -9.53
CA THR A 123 -24.92 -7.85 -8.87
C THR A 123 -24.87 -7.16 -7.51
N LEU A 124 -23.75 -7.30 -6.79
CA LEU A 124 -23.51 -6.62 -5.51
C LEU A 124 -23.41 -5.09 -5.68
N GLY A 125 -23.14 -4.59 -6.90
CA GLY A 125 -23.06 -3.17 -7.20
C GLY A 125 -21.71 -2.52 -6.89
N VAL A 126 -20.68 -3.31 -6.60
CA VAL A 126 -19.31 -2.82 -6.39
C VAL A 126 -18.62 -2.58 -7.73
N THR A 127 -17.67 -1.64 -7.77
CA THR A 127 -17.01 -1.26 -9.02
C THR A 127 -15.48 -1.28 -8.96
N PRO A 128 -14.76 -0.67 -8.03
CA PRO A 128 -13.34 -0.96 -7.85
C PRO A 128 -13.15 -2.31 -7.15
N LEU A 129 -12.43 -3.19 -7.83
CA LEU A 129 -11.96 -4.46 -7.26
C LEU A 129 -10.59 -4.23 -6.64
N TYR A 130 -10.54 -4.17 -5.32
CA TYR A 130 -9.29 -4.03 -4.58
C TYR A 130 -8.70 -5.40 -4.31
N ILE A 131 -7.70 -5.75 -5.10
CA ILE A 131 -6.96 -6.98 -4.99
C ILE A 131 -5.79 -6.75 -4.03
N LEU A 132 -5.85 -7.42 -2.88
CA LEU A 132 -4.76 -7.42 -1.90
C LEU A 132 -3.50 -8.05 -2.48
N PRO A 133 -2.30 -7.88 -1.90
CA PRO A 133 -1.03 -8.07 -2.58
C PRO A 133 -0.93 -9.34 -3.41
N PHE A 134 -0.81 -9.16 -4.70
CA PHE A 134 -0.70 -10.24 -5.69
C PHE A 134 0.68 -10.29 -6.36
N ALA A 135 1.53 -9.29 -6.12
CA ALA A 135 2.90 -9.28 -6.61
C ALA A 135 3.72 -10.46 -6.08
N ASP A 136 4.78 -10.85 -6.81
CA ASP A 136 5.64 -11.97 -6.39
C ASP A 136 6.24 -11.71 -5.00
N SER A 137 6.00 -12.65 -4.10
CA SER A 137 6.31 -12.52 -2.69
C SER A 137 6.61 -13.87 -2.07
N PRO A 138 7.51 -13.96 -1.08
CA PRO A 138 7.67 -15.13 -0.22
C PRO A 138 6.43 -15.43 0.64
N MET A 139 5.49 -14.50 0.76
CA MET A 139 4.26 -14.64 1.56
C MET A 139 4.54 -14.80 3.07
N ALA A 140 5.56 -14.14 3.58
CA ALA A 140 5.85 -14.11 5.01
C ALA A 140 4.95 -13.10 5.74
N ASP A 141 4.50 -12.05 5.05
CA ASP A 141 3.52 -11.07 5.53
C ASP A 141 2.37 -10.89 4.50
N ALA A 142 1.64 -11.96 4.23
CA ALA A 142 0.46 -11.97 3.36
C ALA A 142 0.63 -11.27 2.00
N GLY A 143 1.88 -11.22 1.49
CA GLY A 143 2.22 -10.61 0.21
C GLY A 143 2.77 -9.19 0.29
N PHE A 144 2.74 -8.54 1.46
CA PHE A 144 3.37 -7.23 1.66
C PHE A 144 4.90 -7.29 1.69
N ASP A 145 5.51 -8.47 1.84
CA ASP A 145 6.93 -8.74 1.66
C ASP A 145 7.24 -8.98 0.17
N VAL A 146 7.19 -7.91 -0.63
CA VAL A 146 7.32 -7.98 -2.10
C VAL A 146 8.73 -8.33 -2.52
N LYS A 147 8.86 -9.38 -3.36
CA LYS A 147 10.12 -9.83 -3.94
C LYS A 147 10.33 -9.27 -5.35
N ASP A 148 9.29 -9.27 -6.16
CA ASP A 148 9.30 -8.66 -7.50
C ASP A 148 7.99 -7.87 -7.70
N PRO A 149 8.05 -6.52 -7.66
CA PRO A 149 6.85 -5.69 -7.73
C PRO A 149 6.22 -5.63 -9.13
N ARG A 150 6.88 -6.17 -10.17
CA ARG A 150 6.38 -6.18 -11.56
C ARG A 150 5.96 -7.55 -12.05
N ASN A 151 5.87 -8.51 -11.15
CA ASN A 151 5.45 -9.86 -11.48
C ASN A 151 4.30 -10.31 -10.57
N VAL A 152 3.48 -11.23 -11.04
CA VAL A 152 2.36 -11.79 -10.29
C VAL A 152 2.75 -13.17 -9.74
N ARG A 153 2.38 -13.44 -8.50
CA ARG A 153 2.61 -14.74 -7.85
C ARG A 153 2.11 -15.90 -8.73
N ASN A 154 2.95 -16.91 -8.89
CA ASN A 154 2.64 -18.08 -9.71
C ASN A 154 1.47 -18.91 -9.14
N ASP A 155 1.27 -18.93 -7.84
CA ASP A 155 0.17 -19.64 -7.18
C ASP A 155 -1.20 -19.00 -7.44
N LEU A 156 -1.23 -17.74 -7.91
CA LEU A 156 -2.42 -17.05 -8.39
C LEU A 156 -2.69 -17.24 -9.89
N GLY A 157 -1.88 -18.05 -10.59
CA GLY A 157 -1.92 -18.23 -12.04
C GLY A 157 -0.95 -17.33 -12.81
N GLY A 158 -0.12 -16.55 -12.10
CA GLY A 158 0.89 -15.68 -12.67
C GLY A 158 0.33 -14.55 -13.53
N MET A 159 1.21 -13.89 -14.29
CA MET A 159 0.87 -12.74 -15.13
C MET A 159 -0.20 -13.06 -16.17
N LYS A 160 -0.23 -14.27 -16.72
CA LYS A 160 -1.20 -14.66 -17.75
C LYS A 160 -2.64 -14.59 -17.20
N GLU A 161 -2.93 -15.28 -16.10
CA GLU A 161 -4.29 -15.29 -15.53
C GLU A 161 -4.68 -13.90 -15.00
N PHE A 162 -3.72 -13.14 -14.48
CA PHE A 162 -3.95 -11.77 -14.07
C PHE A 162 -4.39 -10.88 -15.25
N GLN A 163 -3.74 -10.97 -16.40
CA GLN A 163 -4.13 -10.20 -17.61
C GLN A 163 -5.51 -10.63 -18.13
N GLU A 164 -5.81 -11.93 -18.11
CA GLU A 164 -7.14 -12.46 -18.46
C GLU A 164 -8.21 -11.90 -17.51
N PHE A 165 -7.92 -11.87 -16.19
CA PHE A 165 -8.79 -11.29 -15.19
C PHE A 165 -9.02 -9.78 -15.40
N ILE A 166 -7.97 -8.99 -15.56
CA ILE A 166 -8.07 -7.54 -15.83
C ILE A 166 -8.97 -7.28 -17.04
N THR A 167 -8.73 -8.02 -18.12
CA THR A 167 -9.52 -7.88 -19.36
C THR A 167 -10.99 -8.20 -19.12
N ALA A 168 -11.29 -9.31 -18.44
CA ALA A 168 -12.66 -9.71 -18.13
C ALA A 168 -13.36 -8.71 -17.19
N ALA A 169 -12.66 -8.23 -16.16
CA ALA A 169 -13.18 -7.27 -15.20
C ALA A 169 -13.49 -5.92 -15.89
N ARG A 170 -12.56 -5.38 -16.67
CA ARG A 170 -12.76 -4.11 -17.39
C ARG A 170 -13.87 -4.19 -18.43
N ASN A 171 -14.01 -5.31 -19.14
CA ASN A 171 -15.13 -5.53 -20.08
C ASN A 171 -16.50 -5.53 -19.39
N LYS A 172 -16.56 -5.81 -18.08
CA LYS A 172 -17.77 -5.72 -17.25
C LYS A 172 -17.91 -4.36 -16.56
N GLY A 173 -17.01 -3.41 -16.79
CA GLY A 173 -17.03 -2.04 -16.25
C GLY A 173 -16.41 -1.90 -14.87
N PHE A 174 -15.69 -2.92 -14.37
CA PHE A 174 -14.93 -2.80 -13.12
C PHE A 174 -13.67 -1.95 -13.30
N LYS A 175 -13.29 -1.27 -12.23
CA LYS A 175 -12.00 -0.63 -12.06
C LYS A 175 -11.13 -1.51 -11.17
N ILE A 176 -9.82 -1.35 -11.29
CA ILE A 176 -8.86 -2.19 -10.56
C ILE A 176 -8.09 -1.34 -9.56
N LYS A 177 -8.05 -1.83 -8.33
CA LYS A 177 -7.24 -1.25 -7.27
C LYS A 177 -6.20 -2.26 -6.81
N ALA A 178 -4.96 -1.81 -6.67
CA ALA A 178 -3.82 -2.63 -6.27
C ALA A 178 -3.00 -1.96 -5.17
N ASP A 179 -2.33 -2.77 -4.35
CA ASP A 179 -1.31 -2.28 -3.43
C ASP A 179 -0.02 -1.92 -4.16
N LEU A 180 0.59 -0.85 -3.72
CA LEU A 180 1.93 -0.45 -4.08
C LEU A 180 2.76 -0.32 -2.80
N VAL A 181 3.60 -1.31 -2.54
CA VAL A 181 4.47 -1.34 -1.35
C VAL A 181 5.70 -0.50 -1.63
N LEU A 182 5.79 0.67 -1.00
CA LEU A 182 6.80 1.69 -1.28
C LEU A 182 7.81 1.88 -0.15
N ASN A 183 7.51 1.41 1.07
CA ASN A 183 8.40 1.59 2.20
C ASN A 183 9.55 0.58 2.20
N HIS A 184 9.30 -0.65 1.75
CA HIS A 184 10.24 -1.77 1.90
C HIS A 184 10.09 -2.81 0.79
N PHE A 185 11.14 -3.62 0.62
CA PHE A 185 11.07 -4.86 -0.15
C PHE A 185 11.47 -6.07 0.71
N SER A 186 11.07 -7.25 0.27
CA SER A 186 11.50 -8.51 0.87
C SER A 186 13.03 -8.66 0.83
N ASP A 187 13.58 -9.35 1.82
CA ASP A 187 14.99 -9.77 1.78
C ASP A 187 15.29 -10.78 0.64
N GLN A 188 14.25 -11.21 -0.10
CA GLN A 188 14.40 -11.98 -1.33
C GLN A 188 14.38 -11.13 -2.60
N HIS A 189 14.22 -9.80 -2.49
CA HIS A 189 14.31 -8.89 -3.63
C HIS A 189 15.70 -8.95 -4.27
N GLU A 190 15.76 -8.86 -5.60
CA GLU A 190 17.00 -9.04 -6.34
C GLU A 190 18.14 -8.11 -5.91
N TRP A 191 17.85 -6.88 -5.50
CA TRP A 191 18.86 -5.93 -5.02
C TRP A 191 19.59 -6.46 -3.79
N PHE A 192 18.84 -6.93 -2.81
CA PHE A 192 19.44 -7.47 -1.59
C PHE A 192 20.17 -8.79 -1.87
N GLN A 193 19.64 -9.63 -2.75
CA GLN A 193 20.30 -10.88 -3.14
C GLN A 193 21.61 -10.66 -3.91
N LYS A 194 21.70 -9.56 -4.71
CA LYS A 194 22.96 -9.13 -5.34
C LYS A 194 23.96 -8.61 -4.30
N ALA A 195 23.49 -7.77 -3.35
CA ALA A 195 24.32 -7.29 -2.25
C ALA A 195 24.93 -8.43 -1.44
N LEU A 196 24.14 -9.46 -1.09
CA LEU A 196 24.64 -10.66 -0.37
C LEU A 196 25.70 -11.45 -1.15
N LYS A 197 25.73 -11.33 -2.48
CA LYS A 197 26.74 -11.95 -3.35
C LYS A 197 28.00 -11.08 -3.55
N GLY A 198 28.06 -9.93 -2.88
CA GLY A 198 29.21 -9.03 -2.88
C GLY A 198 29.06 -7.73 -3.68
N ASP A 199 27.91 -7.50 -4.36
CA ASP A 199 27.59 -6.23 -5.02
C ASP A 199 27.10 -5.23 -3.95
N THR A 200 28.06 -4.65 -3.21
CA THR A 200 27.76 -3.76 -2.08
C THR A 200 27.17 -2.43 -2.50
N GLU A 201 27.28 -2.02 -3.77
CA GLU A 201 26.60 -0.83 -4.29
C GLU A 201 25.08 -0.94 -4.14
N LYS A 202 24.54 -2.15 -4.22
CA LYS A 202 23.10 -2.38 -4.01
C LYS A 202 22.62 -2.15 -2.58
N LEU A 203 23.52 -2.00 -1.61
CA LEU A 203 23.17 -1.60 -0.24
C LEU A 203 22.67 -0.15 -0.17
N ASP A 204 23.10 0.73 -1.08
CA ASP A 204 22.63 2.12 -1.15
C ASP A 204 21.15 2.23 -1.56
N TYR A 205 20.58 1.14 -2.09
CA TYR A 205 19.16 1.08 -2.42
C TYR A 205 18.28 0.81 -1.18
N PHE A 206 18.91 0.51 -0.05
CA PHE A 206 18.28 0.30 1.25
C PHE A 206 18.78 1.31 2.27
N VAL A 207 17.98 1.57 3.29
CA VAL A 207 18.42 2.38 4.43
C VAL A 207 19.44 1.56 5.24
N THR A 208 20.71 1.83 5.03
CA THR A 208 21.83 1.02 5.55
C THR A 208 22.80 1.86 6.37
N ARG A 209 23.40 1.25 7.38
CA ARG A 209 24.49 1.81 8.19
C ARG A 209 25.63 0.81 8.34
N GLU A 210 26.85 1.31 8.51
CA GLU A 210 28.03 0.48 8.80
C GLU A 210 28.19 0.23 10.30
N GLU A 211 27.62 1.08 11.15
CA GLU A 211 27.68 0.95 12.59
C GLU A 211 26.30 0.96 13.22
N MET A 212 26.10 0.11 14.23
CA MET A 212 24.87 0.10 15.02
C MET A 212 24.89 1.27 16.00
N PRO A 213 23.92 2.18 15.98
CA PRO A 213 23.83 3.23 16.97
C PRO A 213 23.51 2.65 18.36
N GLU A 214 23.96 3.30 19.41
CA GLU A 214 23.51 2.98 20.77
C GLU A 214 22.00 3.15 20.85
N PHE A 215 21.31 2.22 21.52
CA PHE A 215 19.87 2.32 21.65
C PHE A 215 19.34 1.80 22.99
N THR A 216 18.17 2.32 23.35
CA THR A 216 17.37 1.89 24.49
C THR A 216 15.96 1.58 24.06
N LYS A 217 15.43 0.42 24.47
CA LYS A 217 14.03 -0.02 24.21
C LYS A 217 13.21 0.15 25.48
N TYR A 218 12.05 0.82 25.40
CA TYR A 218 11.14 1.02 26.53
C TYR A 218 9.67 1.04 26.10
N GLN A 219 8.77 1.00 27.09
CA GLN A 219 7.34 1.14 26.87
C GLN A 219 6.89 2.58 27.09
N ASP A 220 6.17 3.14 26.15
CA ASP A 220 5.49 4.43 26.22
C ASP A 220 3.97 4.21 26.30
N GLU A 221 3.29 4.95 27.14
CA GLU A 221 1.84 4.78 27.37
C GLU A 221 0.98 5.09 26.12
N LYS A 222 1.47 5.96 25.23
CA LYS A 222 0.75 6.39 24.02
C LYS A 222 1.22 5.69 22.76
N LEU A 223 2.52 5.46 22.66
CA LEU A 223 3.16 4.95 21.45
C LEU A 223 3.39 3.43 21.48
N GLY A 224 3.22 2.79 22.64
CA GLY A 224 3.58 1.40 22.82
C GLY A 224 5.09 1.22 22.99
N THR A 225 5.69 0.26 22.29
CA THR A 225 7.15 0.04 22.38
C THR A 225 7.91 1.08 21.54
N VAL A 226 8.85 1.76 22.17
CA VAL A 226 9.71 2.77 21.54
C VAL A 226 11.17 2.35 21.64
N VAL A 227 11.93 2.60 20.57
CA VAL A 227 13.39 2.49 20.54
C VAL A 227 13.97 3.90 20.38
N GLU A 228 14.78 4.30 21.32
CA GLU A 228 15.52 5.54 21.31
C GLU A 228 16.95 5.27 20.85
N TYR A 229 17.37 5.88 19.74
CA TYR A 229 18.72 5.78 19.19
C TYR A 229 19.48 7.06 19.49
N LYS A 230 20.71 6.91 19.98
CA LYS A 230 21.66 8.00 20.15
C LYS A 230 22.62 8.01 18.97
N GLU A 231 22.52 9.04 18.14
CA GLU A 231 23.40 9.20 17.00
C GLU A 231 24.81 9.63 17.44
N PRO A 232 25.87 9.29 16.69
CA PRO A 232 27.23 9.74 16.99
C PRO A 232 27.38 11.26 17.08
N THR A 233 26.53 12.00 16.38
CA THR A 233 26.43 13.47 16.39
C THR A 233 25.75 14.03 17.63
N GLY A 234 25.19 13.17 18.50
CA GLY A 234 24.47 13.54 19.72
C GLY A 234 22.96 13.70 19.56
N GLU A 235 22.43 13.60 18.34
CA GLU A 235 20.99 13.64 18.09
C GLU A 235 20.31 12.38 18.63
N ILE A 236 19.06 12.54 19.06
CA ILE A 236 18.24 11.43 19.57
C ILE A 236 17.06 11.19 18.65
N SER A 237 16.98 9.96 18.11
CA SER A 237 15.86 9.49 17.31
C SER A 237 14.96 8.59 18.15
N LYS A 238 13.70 9.00 18.37
CA LYS A 238 12.71 8.18 19.10
C LYS A 238 11.73 7.57 18.10
N ARG A 239 11.78 6.26 17.92
CA ARG A 239 11.03 5.55 16.90
C ARG A 239 10.17 4.45 17.50
N ARG A 240 8.93 4.40 17.06
CA ARG A 240 7.96 3.38 17.47
C ARG A 240 8.31 2.04 16.83
N LEU A 241 8.45 1.00 17.63
CA LEU A 241 8.69 -0.37 17.14
C LEU A 241 7.35 -1.08 16.91
N ILE A 242 7.04 -1.29 15.65
CA ILE A 242 5.71 -1.80 15.25
C ILE A 242 5.50 -3.26 15.69
N PHE A 243 6.52 -4.11 15.55
CA PHE A 243 6.45 -5.53 15.95
C PHE A 243 7.50 -5.87 17.03
N PRO A 244 7.29 -5.41 18.28
CA PRO A 244 8.28 -5.56 19.36
C PRO A 244 8.53 -7.00 19.79
N GLU A 245 7.66 -7.93 19.44
CA GLU A 245 7.80 -9.37 19.68
C GLU A 245 8.77 -10.03 18.70
N GLN A 246 9.03 -9.38 17.55
CA GLN A 246 9.84 -9.92 16.46
C GLN A 246 11.28 -9.43 16.48
N THR A 247 11.52 -8.26 17.09
CA THR A 247 12.82 -7.60 17.07
C THR A 247 12.99 -6.66 18.25
N ASP A 248 14.24 -6.37 18.61
CA ASP A 248 14.59 -5.41 19.67
C ASP A 248 14.95 -4.03 19.12
N SER A 249 15.17 -3.91 17.82
CA SER A 249 15.52 -2.66 17.15
C SER A 249 15.04 -2.64 15.72
N HIS A 250 15.15 -1.49 15.04
CA HIS A 250 14.84 -1.35 13.61
C HIS A 250 16.00 -1.77 12.70
N TYR A 251 17.04 -2.43 13.20
CA TYR A 251 18.21 -2.76 12.41
C TYR A 251 18.47 -4.25 12.42
N ARG A 252 18.62 -4.82 11.22
CA ARG A 252 19.07 -6.18 10.99
C ARG A 252 20.53 -6.17 10.57
N LYS A 253 21.38 -6.88 11.32
CA LYS A 253 22.79 -7.07 10.97
C LYS A 253 22.94 -8.09 9.85
N VAL A 254 23.78 -7.77 8.86
CA VAL A 254 24.25 -8.68 7.81
C VAL A 254 25.76 -8.51 7.63
N THR A 255 26.46 -9.60 7.31
CA THR A 255 27.91 -9.56 7.04
C THR A 255 28.16 -9.90 5.57
N ILE A 256 28.77 -8.98 4.83
CA ILE A 256 29.08 -9.11 3.41
C ILE A 256 30.57 -8.81 3.23
N ASN A 257 31.32 -9.67 2.55
CA ASN A 257 32.75 -9.50 2.32
C ASN A 257 33.56 -9.22 3.63
N ASN A 258 33.20 -9.90 4.72
CA ASN A 258 33.77 -9.73 6.07
C ASN A 258 33.56 -8.35 6.70
N LYS A 259 32.63 -7.55 6.18
CA LYS A 259 32.20 -6.28 6.76
C LYS A 259 30.74 -6.38 7.21
N ASP A 260 30.47 -5.81 8.40
CA ASP A 260 29.10 -5.77 8.96
C ASP A 260 28.35 -4.55 8.44
N TYR A 261 27.07 -4.75 8.14
CA TYR A 261 26.12 -3.73 7.75
C TYR A 261 24.84 -3.90 8.55
N TYR A 262 24.12 -2.80 8.80
CA TYR A 262 22.89 -2.74 9.56
C TYR A 262 21.79 -2.14 8.69
N LEU A 263 20.89 -2.99 8.19
CA LEU A 263 19.79 -2.59 7.32
C LEU A 263 18.56 -2.27 8.14
N TYR A 264 17.96 -1.13 7.86
CA TYR A 264 16.76 -0.66 8.53
C TYR A 264 15.53 -1.45 8.09
N HIS A 265 14.62 -1.70 9.03
CA HIS A 265 13.29 -2.22 8.78
C HIS A 265 12.29 -1.55 9.72
N THR A 266 11.23 -0.99 9.17
CA THR A 266 10.12 -0.43 9.96
C THR A 266 9.25 -1.53 10.55
N PHE A 267 9.00 -2.58 9.78
CA PHE A 267 8.13 -3.69 10.11
C PHE A 267 8.94 -4.94 10.48
N TYR A 268 8.83 -6.00 9.70
CA TYR A 268 9.56 -7.24 9.98
C TYR A 268 11.03 -7.17 9.55
N PRO A 269 11.94 -7.91 10.22
CA PRO A 269 13.36 -7.93 9.84
C PRO A 269 13.65 -8.45 8.42
N PHE A 270 12.69 -9.10 7.76
CA PHE A 270 12.78 -9.54 6.37
C PHE A 270 12.18 -8.53 5.37
N GLN A 271 11.62 -7.42 5.85
CA GLN A 271 11.10 -6.30 5.05
C GLN A 271 12.08 -5.13 5.19
N LEU A 272 13.01 -5.02 4.22
CA LEU A 272 14.10 -4.05 4.28
C LEU A 272 13.65 -2.72 3.66
N ASP A 273 13.75 -1.65 4.44
CA ASP A 273 13.31 -0.32 4.02
C ASP A 273 14.19 0.23 2.91
N ILE A 274 13.57 0.67 1.81
CA ILE A 274 14.28 1.20 0.65
C ILE A 274 14.67 2.67 0.83
N ASN A 275 15.75 3.07 0.20
CA ASN A 275 16.34 4.40 0.34
C ASN A 275 15.80 5.37 -0.71
N TRP A 276 14.76 6.12 -0.37
CA TRP A 276 14.16 7.12 -1.26
C TRP A 276 15.05 8.33 -1.56
N GLU A 277 16.16 8.52 -0.83
CA GLU A 277 17.15 9.55 -1.14
C GLU A 277 18.11 9.10 -2.27
N ASN A 278 18.01 7.84 -2.72
CA ASN A 278 18.70 7.33 -3.91
C ASN A 278 17.77 7.44 -5.13
N PRO A 279 18.08 8.22 -6.18
CA PRO A 279 17.23 8.39 -7.35
C PRO A 279 16.94 7.12 -8.13
N GLU A 280 17.82 6.13 -8.09
CA GLU A 280 17.58 4.82 -8.74
C GLU A 280 16.37 4.11 -8.12
N VAL A 281 16.14 4.29 -6.82
CA VAL A 281 14.94 3.80 -6.13
C VAL A 281 13.70 4.52 -6.63
N LEU A 282 13.77 5.84 -6.83
CA LEU A 282 12.67 6.62 -7.40
C LEU A 282 12.35 6.13 -8.83
N TYR A 283 13.34 6.05 -9.71
CA TYR A 283 13.14 5.64 -11.11
C TYR A 283 12.51 4.25 -11.21
N TYR A 284 12.99 3.31 -10.42
CA TYR A 284 12.44 1.95 -10.37
C TYR A 284 10.95 1.94 -9.97
N ASN A 285 10.57 2.74 -8.98
CA ASN A 285 9.18 2.82 -8.55
C ASN A 285 8.29 3.56 -9.55
N LEU A 286 8.78 4.62 -10.22
CA LEU A 286 8.04 5.29 -11.30
C LEU A 286 7.75 4.34 -12.47
N GLU A 287 8.74 3.57 -12.89
CA GLU A 287 8.54 2.53 -13.92
C GLU A 287 7.54 1.45 -13.46
N THR A 288 7.55 1.08 -12.18
CA THR A 288 6.60 0.12 -11.61
C THR A 288 5.17 0.67 -11.64
N ILE A 289 4.99 1.93 -11.27
CA ILE A 289 3.69 2.63 -11.35
C ILE A 289 3.21 2.67 -12.82
N ALA A 290 4.07 3.10 -13.75
CA ALA A 290 3.75 3.16 -15.17
C ALA A 290 3.34 1.78 -15.72
N TYR A 291 4.06 0.74 -15.34
CA TYR A 291 3.79 -0.64 -15.74
C TYR A 291 2.38 -1.08 -15.35
N TRP A 292 2.02 -0.93 -14.07
CA TRP A 292 0.69 -1.32 -13.59
C TRP A 292 -0.43 -0.41 -14.10
N ALA A 293 -0.19 0.90 -14.19
CA ALA A 293 -1.15 1.84 -14.79
C ALA A 293 -1.48 1.46 -16.24
N ASN A 294 -0.46 1.07 -17.02
CA ASN A 294 -0.63 0.66 -18.41
C ASN A 294 -1.23 -0.75 -18.56
N LEU A 295 -1.19 -1.58 -17.53
CA LEU A 295 -1.96 -2.82 -17.45
C LEU A 295 -3.42 -2.61 -17.03
N GLY A 296 -3.79 -1.39 -16.58
CA GLY A 296 -5.18 -1.04 -16.26
C GLY A 296 -5.50 -0.96 -14.77
N VAL A 297 -4.50 -0.76 -13.93
CA VAL A 297 -4.73 -0.38 -12.51
C VAL A 297 -5.20 1.08 -12.47
N ASP A 298 -6.33 1.31 -11.83
CA ASP A 298 -7.00 2.61 -11.74
C ASP A 298 -6.74 3.30 -10.38
N ILE A 299 -6.59 2.54 -9.28
CA ILE A 299 -6.31 3.05 -7.95
C ILE A 299 -5.07 2.36 -7.38
N PHE A 300 -4.08 3.14 -7.00
CA PHE A 300 -2.90 2.67 -6.27
C PHE A 300 -3.05 2.95 -4.78
N ARG A 301 -3.19 1.90 -3.96
CA ARG A 301 -3.09 2.07 -2.52
C ARG A 301 -1.61 2.02 -2.13
N MET A 302 -1.08 3.16 -1.76
CA MET A 302 0.30 3.29 -1.31
C MET A 302 0.41 2.86 0.14
N ASP A 303 1.08 1.73 0.35
CA ASP A 303 1.30 1.10 1.65
C ASP A 303 2.31 1.87 2.49
N ALA A 304 2.00 2.07 3.78
CA ALA A 304 2.93 2.55 4.80
C ALA A 304 3.66 3.87 4.47
N ILE A 305 3.01 4.78 3.74
CA ILE A 305 3.64 6.02 3.26
C ILE A 305 4.20 6.95 4.35
N PRO A 306 3.71 6.98 5.60
CA PRO A 306 4.33 7.84 6.62
C PRO A 306 5.80 7.53 6.88
N TYR A 307 6.26 6.34 6.53
CA TYR A 307 7.57 5.81 6.92
C TYR A 307 8.63 5.90 5.82
N LEU A 308 8.38 6.55 4.67
CA LEU A 308 9.32 6.53 3.53
C LEU A 308 10.71 7.10 3.86
N ILE A 309 10.80 8.13 4.69
CA ILE A 309 12.04 8.84 5.04
C ILE A 309 12.46 8.58 6.49
N LYS A 310 13.75 8.30 6.70
CA LYS A 310 14.35 7.92 7.99
C LYS A 310 15.38 8.94 8.49
N ASP A 311 15.05 10.23 8.42
CA ASP A 311 15.97 11.28 8.86
C ASP A 311 16.42 11.08 10.33
N LYS A 312 17.71 11.33 10.57
CA LYS A 312 18.30 11.27 11.93
C LYS A 312 17.67 12.34 12.82
N GLY A 313 17.61 12.08 14.12
CA GLY A 313 17.00 13.00 15.08
C GLY A 313 15.47 13.06 15.03
N THR A 314 14.82 12.20 14.23
CA THR A 314 13.38 12.19 14.03
C THR A 314 12.73 10.86 14.45
N ASN A 315 11.40 10.86 14.50
CA ASN A 315 10.62 9.64 14.70
C ASN A 315 10.47 8.79 13.42
N ALA A 316 10.99 9.26 12.28
CA ALA A 316 10.87 8.63 10.95
C ALA A 316 9.40 8.43 10.48
N GLU A 317 8.49 9.28 10.94
CA GLU A 317 7.09 9.29 10.50
C GLU A 317 6.71 10.69 10.00
N ASN A 318 5.98 10.77 8.88
CA ASN A 318 5.43 12.03 8.32
C ASN A 318 6.50 13.12 8.10
N GLN A 319 7.67 12.73 7.61
CA GLN A 319 8.75 13.69 7.38
C GLN A 319 8.43 14.59 6.16
N PRO A 320 8.92 15.85 6.10
CA PRO A 320 8.67 16.73 4.96
C PRO A 320 9.05 16.12 3.60
N LYS A 321 10.20 15.44 3.51
CA LYS A 321 10.62 14.74 2.29
C LYS A 321 9.69 13.60 1.90
N THR A 322 8.95 12.98 2.85
CA THR A 322 7.93 11.99 2.55
C THR A 322 6.84 12.58 1.66
N HIS A 323 6.34 13.78 2.01
CA HIS A 323 5.35 14.50 1.20
C HIS A 323 5.90 14.84 -0.18
N SER A 324 7.17 15.28 -0.25
CA SER A 324 7.83 15.55 -1.54
C SER A 324 7.91 14.31 -2.43
N ILE A 325 8.26 13.15 -1.88
CA ILE A 325 8.27 11.89 -2.65
C ILE A 325 6.86 11.54 -3.14
N ILE A 326 5.84 11.66 -2.29
CA ILE A 326 4.46 11.35 -2.69
C ILE A 326 3.98 12.32 -3.78
N THR A 327 4.32 13.60 -3.69
CA THR A 327 4.01 14.58 -4.74
C THR A 327 4.68 14.19 -6.05
N ILE A 328 5.96 13.82 -6.05
CA ILE A 328 6.68 13.35 -7.25
C ILE A 328 5.98 12.14 -7.89
N LEU A 329 5.57 11.16 -7.08
CA LEU A 329 4.88 9.97 -7.57
C LEU A 329 3.49 10.31 -8.14
N SER A 330 2.77 11.24 -7.48
CA SER A 330 1.47 11.73 -7.92
C SER A 330 1.56 12.53 -9.21
N ASP A 331 2.52 13.43 -9.31
CA ASP A 331 2.80 14.25 -10.50
C ASP A 331 3.10 13.37 -11.72
N PHE A 332 3.97 12.39 -11.53
CA PHE A 332 4.28 11.41 -12.56
C PHE A 332 3.02 10.64 -13.01
N LEU A 333 2.22 10.15 -12.06
CA LEU A 333 1.00 9.39 -12.36
C LEU A 333 -0.03 10.28 -13.07
N GLN A 334 -0.23 11.50 -12.60
CA GLN A 334 -1.14 12.46 -13.20
C GLN A 334 -0.73 12.85 -14.64
N ALA A 335 0.58 12.95 -14.90
CA ALA A 335 1.09 13.22 -16.24
C ALA A 335 1.01 12.01 -17.19
N THR A 336 1.06 10.77 -16.68
CA THR A 336 1.18 9.55 -17.52
C THR A 336 -0.11 8.75 -17.64
N ALA A 337 -0.95 8.79 -16.61
CA ALA A 337 -2.21 8.08 -16.50
C ALA A 337 -3.24 8.92 -15.72
N PRO A 338 -3.72 10.03 -16.29
CA PRO A 338 -4.44 11.08 -15.56
C PRO A 338 -5.76 10.64 -14.92
N ARG A 339 -6.29 9.46 -15.22
CA ARG A 339 -7.46 8.89 -14.53
C ARG A 339 -7.12 8.01 -13.36
N SER A 340 -5.88 7.54 -13.27
CA SER A 340 -5.45 6.79 -12.10
C SER A 340 -5.33 7.71 -10.89
N VAL A 341 -5.64 7.17 -9.72
CA VAL A 341 -5.63 7.92 -8.45
C VAL A 341 -4.83 7.16 -7.40
N ILE A 342 -4.37 7.90 -6.40
CA ILE A 342 -3.61 7.36 -5.27
C ILE A 342 -4.49 7.35 -4.03
N GLN A 343 -4.45 6.24 -3.30
CA GLN A 343 -5.00 6.15 -1.96
C GLN A 343 -3.87 5.99 -0.94
N ALA A 344 -3.83 6.89 0.04
CA ALA A 344 -2.88 6.80 1.14
C ALA A 344 -3.27 5.73 2.16
N GLU A 345 -2.31 4.89 2.55
CA GLU A 345 -2.38 4.15 3.79
C GLU A 345 -1.47 4.82 4.82
N ALA A 346 -2.11 5.61 5.69
CA ALA A 346 -1.47 6.28 6.79
C ALA A 346 -2.38 6.17 8.03
N CYS A 347 -2.01 5.29 8.95
CA CYS A 347 -2.73 5.10 10.21
C CYS A 347 -2.41 6.25 11.16
N GLN A 348 -3.09 7.39 10.97
CA GLN A 348 -2.87 8.65 11.69
C GLN A 348 -4.21 9.31 12.04
N MET A 349 -4.18 10.28 12.95
CA MET A 349 -5.34 11.14 13.22
C MET A 349 -5.66 12.01 12.00
N PRO A 350 -6.94 12.39 11.74
CA PRO A 350 -7.34 13.09 10.53
C PRO A 350 -6.57 14.39 10.27
N ASN A 351 -6.23 15.14 11.31
CA ASN A 351 -5.42 16.36 11.19
C ASN A 351 -3.97 16.10 10.74
N LYS A 352 -3.46 14.87 10.92
CA LYS A 352 -2.15 14.42 10.43
C LYS A 352 -2.23 13.82 9.03
N ILE A 353 -3.41 13.36 8.63
CA ILE A 353 -3.69 12.89 7.27
C ILE A 353 -3.90 14.05 6.31
N LEU A 354 -4.51 15.15 6.78
CA LEU A 354 -4.85 16.30 5.93
C LEU A 354 -3.69 16.78 5.03
N PRO A 355 -2.44 16.89 5.51
CA PRO A 355 -1.31 17.26 4.65
C PRO A 355 -1.07 16.32 3.47
N TYR A 356 -1.44 15.02 3.57
CA TYR A 356 -1.26 14.04 2.49
C TYR A 356 -2.16 14.28 1.28
N PHE A 357 -3.22 15.07 1.38
CA PHE A 357 -3.96 15.51 0.20
C PHE A 357 -3.15 16.54 -0.62
N GLY A 358 -2.21 17.25 0.01
CA GLY A 358 -1.48 18.32 -0.64
C GLY A 358 -2.38 19.51 -0.96
N LYS A 359 -2.16 20.12 -2.12
CA LYS A 359 -2.94 21.28 -2.62
C LYS A 359 -3.86 20.84 -3.76
N GLU A 360 -5.09 21.34 -3.78
CA GLU A 360 -5.92 21.21 -4.96
C GLU A 360 -5.37 22.10 -6.08
N ARG A 361 -5.29 21.54 -7.28
CA ARG A 361 -4.83 22.22 -8.48
C ARG A 361 -5.65 21.80 -9.69
N THR A 362 -5.76 22.72 -10.66
CA THR A 362 -6.35 22.46 -11.98
C THR A 362 -5.27 22.62 -13.04
N TYR A 363 -5.16 21.66 -13.92
CA TYR A 363 -4.23 21.68 -15.05
C TYR A 363 -4.89 21.15 -16.31
N LYS A 364 -4.29 21.43 -17.47
CA LYS A 364 -4.75 20.95 -18.76
C LYS A 364 -3.82 19.85 -19.26
N GLU A 365 -4.42 18.82 -19.81
CA GLU A 365 -3.73 17.67 -20.41
C GLU A 365 -4.31 17.40 -21.79
N GLU A 366 -3.44 17.21 -22.78
CA GLU A 366 -3.84 16.78 -24.11
C GLU A 366 -3.91 15.23 -24.17
N ILE A 367 -5.10 14.73 -24.42
CA ILE A 367 -5.38 13.29 -24.47
C ILE A 367 -6.08 12.97 -25.80
N LEU A 368 -5.44 12.15 -26.65
CA LEU A 368 -5.97 11.79 -27.99
C LEU A 368 -6.32 13.00 -28.87
N GLY A 369 -5.57 14.11 -28.74
CA GLY A 369 -5.80 15.34 -29.50
C GLY A 369 -6.91 16.24 -28.94
N GLU A 370 -7.45 15.93 -27.76
CA GLU A 370 -8.43 16.74 -27.06
C GLU A 370 -7.83 17.31 -25.76
N GLU A 371 -7.99 18.62 -25.55
CA GLU A 371 -7.60 19.27 -24.29
C GLU A 371 -8.62 18.92 -23.20
N LYS A 372 -8.15 18.40 -22.07
CA LYS A 372 -8.95 18.06 -20.91
C LYS A 372 -8.48 18.85 -19.69
N GLU A 373 -9.39 19.53 -19.03
CA GLU A 373 -9.14 20.14 -17.73
C GLU A 373 -9.32 19.10 -16.61
N ILE A 374 -8.35 19.02 -15.71
CA ILE A 374 -8.31 18.05 -14.61
C ILE A 374 -8.05 18.81 -13.31
N THR A 375 -8.98 18.65 -12.36
CA THR A 375 -8.83 19.20 -10.99
C THR A 375 -8.54 18.05 -10.03
N ARG A 376 -7.42 18.13 -9.32
CA ARG A 376 -6.96 17.12 -8.35
C ARG A 376 -6.07 17.69 -7.27
N THR A 377 -5.99 16.97 -6.18
CA THR A 377 -4.98 17.17 -5.14
C THR A 377 -3.59 16.77 -5.65
N SER A 378 -2.56 17.45 -5.17
CA SER A 378 -1.18 17.25 -5.64
C SER A 378 -0.49 16.02 -5.05
N GLU A 379 -0.97 15.49 -3.91
CA GLU A 379 -0.46 14.25 -3.34
C GLU A 379 -1.46 13.11 -3.56
N VAL A 380 -2.28 12.74 -2.57
CA VAL A 380 -3.23 11.64 -2.71
C VAL A 380 -4.66 12.15 -2.90
N GLN A 381 -5.49 11.37 -3.59
CA GLN A 381 -6.89 11.70 -3.83
C GLN A 381 -7.83 11.03 -2.83
N ILE A 382 -7.39 9.91 -2.24
CA ILE A 382 -8.15 9.15 -1.26
C ILE A 382 -7.27 8.90 -0.04
N ALA A 383 -7.83 8.98 1.17
CA ALA A 383 -7.13 8.58 2.38
C ALA A 383 -8.08 7.81 3.33
N TYR A 384 -7.54 6.79 4.03
CA TYR A 384 -8.32 6.07 5.03
C TYR A 384 -8.70 6.96 6.20
N HIS A 385 -9.95 6.92 6.61
CA HIS A 385 -10.41 7.56 7.84
C HIS A 385 -10.39 6.57 9.01
N PHE A 386 -9.20 6.30 9.53
CA PHE A 386 -9.02 5.31 10.60
C PHE A 386 -9.87 5.57 11.87
N PRO A 387 -10.02 6.82 12.39
CA PRO A 387 -10.80 7.04 13.61
C PRO A 387 -12.29 6.76 13.52
N TYR A 388 -12.91 6.77 12.34
CA TYR A 388 -14.32 6.40 12.22
C TYR A 388 -14.57 4.94 12.57
N MET A 389 -13.67 4.03 12.19
CA MET A 389 -13.84 2.61 12.44
C MET A 389 -14.04 2.31 13.96
N PRO A 390 -13.11 2.66 14.88
CA PRO A 390 -13.32 2.40 16.31
C PRO A 390 -14.49 3.19 16.89
N ALA A 391 -14.79 4.38 16.40
CA ALA A 391 -15.93 5.17 16.86
C ALA A 391 -17.28 4.51 16.50
N ILE A 392 -17.40 3.95 15.29
CA ILE A 392 -18.58 3.20 14.87
C ILE A 392 -18.73 1.93 15.74
N TRP A 393 -17.65 1.16 15.93
CA TRP A 393 -17.70 -0.04 16.76
C TRP A 393 -18.07 0.27 18.21
N ALA A 394 -17.49 1.30 18.82
CA ALA A 394 -17.86 1.72 20.17
C ALA A 394 -19.34 2.14 20.25
N SER A 395 -19.86 2.82 19.23
CA SER A 395 -21.27 3.21 19.18
C SER A 395 -22.19 1.99 19.05
N LEU A 396 -21.84 1.01 18.22
CA LEU A 396 -22.60 -0.23 18.05
C LEU A 396 -22.61 -1.10 19.32
N ILE A 397 -21.48 -1.15 20.04
CA ILE A 397 -21.35 -1.92 21.28
C ILE A 397 -22.16 -1.29 22.41
N THR A 398 -22.10 0.00 22.55
CA THR A 398 -22.71 0.73 23.69
C THR A 398 -24.13 1.24 23.39
N GLU A 399 -24.62 1.07 22.17
CA GLU A 399 -25.89 1.62 21.70
C GLU A 399 -25.98 3.16 21.89
N ASP A 400 -24.82 3.84 21.80
CA ASP A 400 -24.68 5.28 22.03
C ASP A 400 -23.86 5.92 20.92
N ASN A 401 -24.50 6.75 20.11
CA ASN A 401 -23.89 7.39 18.94
C ASN A 401 -22.91 8.53 19.27
N LYS A 402 -22.71 8.84 20.57
CA LYS A 402 -21.81 9.94 20.98
C LYS A 402 -20.36 9.73 20.50
N TYR A 403 -19.88 8.49 20.42
CA TYR A 403 -18.52 8.18 19.98
C TYR A 403 -18.33 8.50 18.50
N PHE A 404 -19.31 8.15 17.69
CA PHE A 404 -19.37 8.52 16.28
C PHE A 404 -19.35 10.04 16.10
N TRP A 405 -20.26 10.76 16.78
CA TRP A 405 -20.33 12.22 16.66
C TRP A 405 -19.10 12.92 17.20
N GLN A 406 -18.40 12.33 18.17
CA GLN A 406 -17.11 12.86 18.65
C GLN A 406 -16.06 12.77 17.55
N ALA A 407 -15.93 11.62 16.88
CA ALA A 407 -14.98 11.45 15.77
C ALA A 407 -15.34 12.35 14.58
N HIS A 408 -16.64 12.44 14.25
CA HIS A 408 -17.13 13.28 13.17
C HIS A 408 -16.79 14.76 13.36
N ARG A 409 -17.02 15.30 14.56
CA ARG A 409 -16.65 16.70 14.88
C ARG A 409 -15.14 16.98 14.87
N GLN A 410 -14.31 15.97 14.93
CA GLN A 410 -12.85 16.08 14.86
C GLN A 410 -12.31 15.85 13.45
N THR A 411 -13.18 15.48 12.51
CA THR A 411 -12.79 15.29 11.11
C THR A 411 -12.73 16.65 10.42
N PRO A 412 -11.58 17.06 9.88
CA PRO A 412 -11.44 18.31 9.16
C PRO A 412 -12.09 18.23 7.79
N ASP A 413 -12.44 19.39 7.23
CA ASP A 413 -12.75 19.52 5.82
C ASP A 413 -11.53 19.15 4.97
N ILE A 414 -11.76 18.50 3.85
CA ILE A 414 -10.75 18.10 2.87
C ILE A 414 -11.02 18.80 1.53
N PRO A 415 -10.04 18.90 0.62
CA PRO A 415 -10.25 19.43 -0.72
C PRO A 415 -11.42 18.78 -1.45
N ASP A 416 -12.16 19.56 -2.25
CA ASP A 416 -13.31 19.04 -3.00
C ASP A 416 -12.95 17.93 -3.98
N SER A 417 -11.73 17.92 -4.50
CA SER A 417 -11.22 16.85 -5.37
C SER A 417 -10.67 15.63 -4.62
N ALA A 418 -10.89 15.53 -3.31
CA ALA A 418 -10.44 14.42 -2.48
C ALA A 418 -11.61 13.65 -1.84
N SER A 419 -11.34 12.49 -1.25
CA SER A 419 -12.33 11.73 -0.50
C SER A 419 -11.70 10.92 0.63
N TRP A 420 -12.47 10.72 1.70
CA TRP A 420 -12.15 9.71 2.71
C TRP A 420 -12.54 8.31 2.22
N ALA A 421 -11.73 7.31 2.54
CA ALA A 421 -12.11 5.90 2.43
C ALA A 421 -12.63 5.43 3.79
N ILE A 422 -13.87 4.98 3.82
CA ILE A 422 -14.60 4.59 5.02
C ILE A 422 -14.72 3.08 5.08
N PHE A 423 -14.52 2.49 6.25
CA PHE A 423 -14.57 1.04 6.42
C PHE A 423 -14.98 0.66 7.85
N LEU A 424 -15.65 -0.47 7.98
CA LEU A 424 -15.91 -1.11 9.27
C LEU A 424 -14.74 -1.99 9.70
N ARG A 425 -14.09 -2.59 8.74
CA ARG A 425 -12.87 -3.37 8.86
C ARG A 425 -12.20 -3.56 7.50
N VAL A 426 -10.93 -3.93 7.53
CA VAL A 426 -10.11 -4.26 6.36
C VAL A 426 -9.41 -5.62 6.58
N HIS A 427 -8.41 -5.95 5.78
CA HIS A 427 -7.66 -7.21 5.87
C HIS A 427 -6.81 -7.37 7.14
N ASP A 428 -6.51 -6.28 7.82
CA ASP A 428 -5.77 -6.25 9.09
C ASP A 428 -6.70 -6.30 10.30
N GLU A 429 -6.16 -6.14 11.48
CA GLU A 429 -6.92 -5.98 12.72
C GLU A 429 -7.75 -4.68 12.71
N LEU A 430 -8.71 -4.60 13.61
CA LEU A 430 -9.26 -3.30 14.02
C LEU A 430 -8.17 -2.57 14.81
N THR A 431 -7.46 -1.65 14.15
CA THR A 431 -6.42 -0.88 14.82
C THR A 431 -7.03 0.13 15.79
N LEU A 432 -6.59 0.09 17.03
CA LEU A 432 -7.10 0.93 18.12
C LEU A 432 -6.10 2.03 18.53
N GLU A 433 -5.10 2.29 17.70
CA GLU A 433 -4.11 3.33 17.95
C GLU A 433 -4.70 4.74 17.81
N MET A 434 -5.65 4.92 16.88
CA MET A 434 -6.24 6.23 16.56
C MET A 434 -7.50 6.54 17.38
N CYS A 435 -7.66 5.94 18.54
CA CYS A 435 -8.77 6.23 19.46
C CYS A 435 -8.25 6.47 20.89
N ASN A 436 -9.07 7.13 21.71
CA ASN A 436 -8.74 7.34 23.11
C ASN A 436 -8.85 6.03 23.92
N LYS A 437 -8.24 6.02 25.11
CA LYS A 437 -8.21 4.85 25.99
C LYS A 437 -9.59 4.26 26.27
N LYS A 438 -10.62 5.10 26.50
CA LYS A 438 -11.97 4.63 26.78
C LYS A 438 -12.60 3.86 25.61
N ILE A 439 -12.46 4.36 24.38
CA ILE A 439 -12.93 3.66 23.17
C ILE A 439 -12.17 2.35 23.01
N ARG A 440 -10.86 2.36 23.22
CA ARG A 440 -10.01 1.16 23.16
C ARG A 440 -10.49 0.06 24.12
N GLU A 441 -10.72 0.43 25.37
CA GLU A 441 -11.22 -0.49 26.42
C GLU A 441 -12.57 -1.07 26.04
N ILE A 442 -13.55 -0.24 25.60
CA ILE A 442 -14.87 -0.70 25.16
C ILE A 442 -14.74 -1.74 24.04
N ILE A 443 -13.95 -1.46 23.01
CA ILE A 443 -13.81 -2.36 21.87
C ILE A 443 -13.08 -3.63 22.29
N TYR A 444 -11.98 -3.52 23.01
CA TYR A 444 -11.17 -4.65 23.43
C TYR A 444 -11.97 -5.62 24.29
N GLU A 445 -12.61 -5.15 25.36
CA GLU A 445 -13.39 -5.96 26.28
C GLU A 445 -14.57 -6.71 25.61
N ASN A 446 -15.18 -6.13 24.58
CA ASN A 446 -16.35 -6.70 23.92
C ASN A 446 -16.04 -7.52 22.66
N LEU A 447 -14.95 -7.19 21.93
CA LEU A 447 -14.66 -7.85 20.65
C LEU A 447 -13.50 -8.84 20.72
N GLU A 448 -12.52 -8.65 21.62
CA GLU A 448 -11.41 -9.61 21.76
C GLU A 448 -11.91 -11.04 22.06
N PRO A 449 -12.89 -11.27 22.95
CA PRO A 449 -13.44 -12.61 23.21
C PRO A 449 -14.10 -13.26 21.97
N LYS A 450 -14.48 -12.47 20.98
CA LYS A 450 -15.10 -12.91 19.71
C LYS A 450 -14.11 -13.04 18.57
N GLY A 451 -12.86 -12.68 18.80
CA GLY A 451 -11.78 -12.63 17.82
C GLY A 451 -10.45 -13.09 18.38
N ALA A 452 -9.43 -12.26 18.24
CA ALA A 452 -8.12 -12.47 18.84
C ALA A 452 -7.38 -11.14 19.05
N GLU A 453 -6.62 -11.09 20.13
CA GLU A 453 -5.75 -9.96 20.45
C GLU A 453 -4.70 -9.73 19.37
N PHE A 454 -4.40 -8.45 19.13
CA PHE A 454 -3.26 -8.01 18.34
C PHE A 454 -2.52 -6.87 19.06
N ARG A 455 -1.18 -6.96 19.14
CA ARG A 455 -0.29 -5.93 19.70
C ARG A 455 -0.69 -5.46 21.11
N LYS A 456 -0.92 -6.40 22.04
CA LYS A 456 -1.16 -6.13 23.46
C LYS A 456 -2.25 -5.06 23.73
N GLY A 457 -3.41 -5.22 23.10
CA GLY A 457 -4.57 -4.34 23.28
C GLY A 457 -4.64 -3.15 22.32
N PHE A 458 -3.69 -3.01 21.38
CA PHE A 458 -3.75 -1.97 20.34
C PHE A 458 -4.50 -2.41 19.08
N GLY A 459 -5.00 -3.63 19.04
CA GLY A 459 -5.81 -4.15 17.95
C GLY A 459 -6.60 -5.39 18.34
N VAL A 460 -7.69 -5.64 17.60
CA VAL A 460 -8.50 -6.86 17.69
C VAL A 460 -8.73 -7.39 16.29
N SER A 461 -8.37 -8.65 16.07
CA SER A 461 -8.58 -9.34 14.81
C SER A 461 -9.85 -10.18 14.85
N GLY A 462 -10.65 -10.16 13.79
CA GLY A 462 -11.86 -10.97 13.69
C GLY A 462 -12.75 -10.55 12.52
N ARG A 463 -13.73 -11.39 12.19
CA ARG A 463 -14.75 -11.12 11.17
C ARG A 463 -15.92 -10.35 11.77
N MET A 464 -16.52 -9.48 10.95
CA MET A 464 -17.68 -8.67 11.35
C MET A 464 -18.84 -9.51 11.89
N ALA A 465 -19.14 -10.64 11.27
CA ALA A 465 -20.18 -11.55 11.71
C ALA A 465 -19.96 -12.03 13.15
N ASN A 466 -18.71 -12.41 13.51
CA ASN A 466 -18.41 -12.80 14.90
C ASN A 466 -18.58 -11.64 15.87
N PHE A 467 -18.14 -10.44 15.51
CA PHE A 467 -18.27 -9.24 16.35
C PHE A 467 -19.74 -8.85 16.61
N LEU A 468 -20.63 -9.14 15.65
CA LEU A 468 -22.06 -8.84 15.71
C LEU A 468 -22.92 -10.06 16.06
N ASP A 469 -22.31 -11.09 16.69
CA ASP A 469 -23.00 -12.31 17.20
C ASP A 469 -23.72 -13.09 16.09
N ASN A 470 -23.23 -13.03 14.87
CA ASN A 470 -23.83 -13.61 13.66
C ASN A 470 -25.29 -13.16 13.42
N ASN A 471 -25.67 -12.00 13.95
CA ASN A 471 -27.01 -11.46 13.79
C ASN A 471 -27.12 -10.69 12.46
N PRO A 472 -27.95 -11.15 11.50
CA PRO A 472 -28.06 -10.53 10.18
C PRO A 472 -28.62 -9.10 10.24
N ASP A 473 -29.49 -8.78 11.19
CA ASP A 473 -30.06 -7.43 11.33
C ASP A 473 -28.99 -6.45 11.81
N ARG A 474 -28.13 -6.87 12.76
CA ARG A 474 -26.99 -6.06 13.20
C ARG A 474 -25.95 -5.88 12.10
N ILE A 475 -25.69 -6.91 11.29
CA ILE A 475 -24.81 -6.84 10.12
C ILE A 475 -25.38 -5.85 9.11
N GLY A 476 -26.70 -5.97 8.79
CA GLY A 476 -27.39 -5.05 7.90
C GLY A 476 -27.36 -3.60 8.40
N MET A 477 -27.55 -3.38 9.71
CA MET A 477 -27.42 -2.04 10.32
C MET A 477 -25.99 -1.49 10.17
N ALA A 478 -24.96 -2.31 10.41
CA ALA A 478 -23.57 -1.87 10.26
C ALA A 478 -23.26 -1.46 8.82
N PHE A 479 -23.72 -2.23 7.82
CA PHE A 479 -23.61 -1.84 6.41
C PHE A 479 -24.41 -0.57 6.08
N SER A 480 -25.59 -0.40 6.64
CA SER A 480 -26.39 0.82 6.44
C SER A 480 -25.65 2.05 6.95
N ILE A 481 -24.97 1.94 8.10
CA ILE A 481 -24.10 3.01 8.62
C ILE A 481 -22.95 3.26 7.62
N LEU A 482 -22.23 2.22 7.21
CA LEU A 482 -21.11 2.34 6.26
C LEU A 482 -21.52 3.07 4.98
N MET A 483 -22.65 2.69 4.38
CA MET A 483 -23.14 3.25 3.10
C MET A 483 -23.73 4.65 3.23
N SER A 484 -24.04 5.10 4.45
CA SER A 484 -24.55 6.47 4.69
C SER A 484 -23.47 7.46 5.10
N MET A 485 -22.23 7.01 5.28
CA MET A 485 -21.10 7.86 5.65
C MET A 485 -20.58 8.68 4.45
N PRO A 486 -20.11 9.91 4.69
CA PRO A 486 -19.45 10.69 3.64
C PRO A 486 -18.08 10.08 3.31
N GLY A 487 -17.92 9.64 2.06
CA GLY A 487 -16.69 9.06 1.55
C GLY A 487 -16.90 7.80 0.73
N VAL A 488 -15.81 7.17 0.31
CA VAL A 488 -15.81 5.95 -0.50
C VAL A 488 -15.85 4.73 0.43
N PRO A 489 -16.94 3.97 0.48
CA PRO A 489 -17.04 2.81 1.35
C PRO A 489 -16.20 1.64 0.83
N ILE A 490 -15.60 0.90 1.77
CA ILE A 490 -14.85 -0.33 1.49
C ILE A 490 -15.55 -1.50 2.15
N ILE A 491 -15.91 -2.49 1.34
CA ILE A 491 -16.43 -3.78 1.78
C ILE A 491 -15.26 -4.78 1.76
N TYR A 492 -15.04 -5.46 2.88
CA TYR A 492 -14.10 -6.58 2.93
C TYR A 492 -14.83 -7.88 2.60
N TYR A 493 -14.29 -8.65 1.66
CA TYR A 493 -14.93 -9.82 1.08
C TYR A 493 -15.50 -10.79 2.13
N GLY A 494 -16.71 -11.25 1.86
CA GLY A 494 -17.42 -12.21 2.70
C GLY A 494 -18.15 -11.60 3.91
N ASP A 495 -17.88 -10.33 4.26
CA ASP A 495 -18.63 -9.68 5.34
C ASP A 495 -20.09 -9.48 4.94
N GLU A 496 -20.36 -9.26 3.64
CA GLU A 496 -21.72 -9.11 3.07
C GLU A 496 -22.58 -10.39 3.15
N ILE A 497 -21.93 -11.54 3.28
CA ILE A 497 -22.62 -12.85 3.46
C ILE A 497 -22.38 -13.46 4.84
N GLY A 498 -21.79 -12.71 5.77
CA GLY A 498 -21.60 -13.13 7.16
C GLY A 498 -20.54 -14.20 7.36
N ILE A 499 -19.45 -14.19 6.57
CA ILE A 499 -18.32 -15.12 6.79
C ILE A 499 -17.74 -14.93 8.19
N GLN A 500 -17.44 -16.05 8.86
CA GLN A 500 -16.92 -16.11 10.21
C GLN A 500 -15.39 -16.27 10.26
N ASN A 501 -14.82 -16.11 11.46
CA ASN A 501 -13.42 -16.34 11.75
C ASN A 501 -12.95 -17.73 11.32
N ASN A 502 -11.82 -17.80 10.64
CA ASN A 502 -11.22 -19.05 10.21
C ASN A 502 -9.92 -19.38 10.96
N PHE A 503 -10.06 -19.92 12.16
CA PHE A 503 -8.93 -20.35 13.00
C PHE A 503 -8.11 -21.50 12.37
N TYR A 504 -8.69 -22.29 11.49
CA TYR A 504 -7.97 -23.35 10.79
C TYR A 504 -6.96 -22.75 9.81
N ASN A 505 -7.36 -21.75 9.02
CA ASN A 505 -6.45 -21.04 8.12
C ASN A 505 -5.33 -20.34 8.89
N ALA A 506 -5.63 -19.69 10.00
CA ALA A 506 -4.62 -19.06 10.84
C ALA A 506 -3.52 -20.04 11.29
N LYS A 507 -3.91 -21.23 11.75
CA LYS A 507 -2.97 -22.31 12.11
C LYS A 507 -2.17 -22.82 10.90
N LYS A 508 -2.82 -22.96 9.74
CA LYS A 508 -2.19 -23.38 8.49
C LYS A 508 -1.12 -22.37 8.05
N PHE A 509 -1.43 -21.09 8.05
CA PHE A 509 -0.47 -20.04 7.68
C PHE A 509 0.70 -19.94 8.67
N ALA A 510 0.45 -20.05 9.98
CA ALA A 510 1.51 -20.10 10.99
C ALA A 510 2.49 -21.25 10.71
N ARG A 511 1.96 -22.45 10.41
CA ARG A 511 2.78 -23.62 10.06
C ARG A 511 3.56 -23.45 8.75
N LEU A 512 2.96 -22.81 7.74
CA LEU A 512 3.64 -22.54 6.47
C LEU A 512 4.79 -21.55 6.65
N ARG A 513 4.62 -20.49 7.47
CA ARG A 513 5.71 -19.57 7.82
C ARG A 513 6.84 -20.29 8.54
N GLU A 514 6.50 -21.13 9.51
CA GLU A 514 7.48 -21.95 10.23
C GLU A 514 8.29 -22.85 9.28
N LEU A 515 7.66 -23.54 8.35
CA LEU A 515 8.31 -24.41 7.38
C LEU A 515 9.23 -23.61 6.42
N LYS A 516 8.79 -22.44 5.95
CA LYS A 516 9.60 -21.59 5.08
C LYS A 516 10.83 -21.04 5.80
N GLN A 517 10.69 -20.62 7.05
CA GLN A 517 11.82 -20.16 7.87
C GLN A 517 12.82 -21.29 8.13
N ARG A 518 12.36 -22.51 8.40
CA ARG A 518 13.24 -23.71 8.59
C ARG A 518 14.09 -23.98 7.36
N ASN A 519 13.55 -23.76 6.17
CA ASN A 519 14.27 -23.99 4.92
C ASN A 519 15.28 -22.88 4.58
N SER A 520 15.09 -21.66 5.12
CA SER A 520 15.93 -20.49 4.82
C SER A 520 17.09 -20.27 5.80
N SER A 521 17.06 -20.83 7.02
CA SER A 521 18.05 -20.57 8.05
C SER A 521 18.92 -21.79 8.36
N LYS A 522 20.26 -21.63 8.27
CA LYS A 522 21.24 -22.58 8.81
C LYS A 522 21.30 -22.58 10.35
N ASN A 523 20.67 -21.62 11.02
CA ASN A 523 20.62 -21.50 12.48
C ASN A 523 19.25 -21.93 13.04
N LYS A 524 19.19 -23.18 13.49
CA LYS A 524 17.97 -23.82 14.05
C LYS A 524 17.55 -23.35 15.44
N ALA A 525 18.21 -22.38 16.07
CA ALA A 525 18.13 -22.17 17.52
C ALA A 525 17.07 -21.16 18.01
N LYS A 526 16.40 -20.38 17.14
CA LYS A 526 15.38 -19.41 17.56
C LYS A 526 14.26 -19.28 16.53
N MET A 527 13.45 -20.33 16.42
CA MET A 527 12.26 -20.28 15.58
C MET A 527 11.03 -20.35 16.49
N LEU A 528 10.49 -19.17 16.78
CA LEU A 528 9.16 -19.06 17.35
C LEU A 528 8.15 -19.34 16.22
N SER A 529 7.22 -20.28 16.44
CA SER A 529 6.05 -20.43 15.59
C SER A 529 5.28 -19.12 15.65
N TYR A 530 5.30 -18.36 14.56
CA TYR A 530 4.66 -17.06 14.53
C TYR A 530 3.19 -17.22 14.12
N PHE A 531 2.32 -17.10 15.10
CA PHE A 531 0.88 -16.96 14.88
C PHE A 531 0.53 -15.49 14.70
N ASP A 532 0.12 -15.10 13.50
CA ASP A 532 -0.44 -13.79 13.25
C ASP A 532 -1.96 -13.87 13.45
N SER A 533 -2.47 -13.21 14.48
CA SER A 533 -3.91 -13.22 14.78
C SER A 533 -4.75 -12.64 13.63
N ARG A 534 -4.19 -11.82 12.77
CA ARG A 534 -4.84 -11.29 11.57
C ARG A 534 -5.24 -12.38 10.58
N ASP A 535 -4.56 -13.52 10.59
CA ASP A 535 -4.90 -14.65 9.70
C ASP A 535 -6.27 -15.28 9.98
N ILE A 536 -6.87 -15.05 11.16
CA ILE A 536 -8.23 -15.53 11.44
C ILE A 536 -9.28 -14.80 10.61
N ASN A 537 -8.98 -13.60 10.15
CA ASN A 537 -9.86 -12.78 9.33
C ASN A 537 -9.41 -12.69 7.87
N ARG A 538 -8.15 -13.02 7.56
CA ARG A 538 -7.61 -13.04 6.20
C ARG A 538 -8.08 -14.27 5.41
N GLY A 539 -8.33 -15.38 6.06
CA GLY A 539 -8.91 -16.57 5.43
C GLY A 539 -10.43 -16.54 5.39
N ALA A 540 -11.02 -17.12 4.34
CA ALA A 540 -12.46 -17.35 4.22
C ALA A 540 -12.83 -18.78 4.60
#